data_33493566724999c6b3ac81f7973e4297
#
_entry.id   33493566724999c6b3ac81f7973e4297
#
_cell.length_a   1.000
_cell.length_b   1.000
_cell.length_c   1.000
_cell.angle_alpha   90.00
_cell.angle_beta   90.00
_cell.angle_gamma   90.00
#
_symmetry.space_group_name_H-M   'P 1'
#
loop_
_entity.id
_entity.type
_entity.pdbx_description
1 polymer ?
#
loop_
_entity_poly.entity_id
_entity_poly.type
_entity_poly.pdbx_seq_one_letter_code
_entity_poly.pdbx_strand_id
1 'polypeptide(L)'
;QRDLCGVLDEMRLVKDAHELALMRHAAQISARAHVRAMQHCAQALRAGQEVREYHLEAELLHEFRRYGAQAPAYNSIVAAGANACVLHYRADRAPVGSNDLVLIDAGCEYDGYASDITRTFPAGGRFSGAQRALYELVLTSQEAAVAATKAGARFNAPHDATVAVLAQGLLDLGLLDKNQHGSAQDVIERRAYFRFYMHRTGHWLGMDVHDCG
;
A
#
# COMPACT_ATOMS: atom_id res chain seq x y z
N GLN A 1 -24.89 -29.84 -11.03
CA GLN A 1 -25.05 -28.50 -10.44
C GLN A 1 -23.90 -27.62 -10.98
N ARG A 2 -24.21 -26.46 -11.57
CA ARG A 2 -23.20 -25.47 -11.90
C ARG A 2 -23.01 -24.57 -10.67
N ASP A 3 -21.76 -24.26 -10.35
CA ASP A 3 -21.43 -23.31 -9.31
C ASP A 3 -21.87 -21.91 -9.78
N LEU A 4 -22.77 -21.29 -9.02
CA LEU A 4 -23.25 -19.93 -9.31
C LEU A 4 -22.14 -18.89 -9.10
N CYS A 5 -21.22 -19.15 -8.18
CA CYS A 5 -20.10 -18.23 -7.90
C CYS A 5 -19.30 -17.94 -9.16
N GLY A 6 -18.92 -18.97 -9.93
CA GLY A 6 -18.14 -18.74 -11.16
C GLY A 6 -18.86 -17.87 -12.21
N VAL A 7 -20.21 -17.85 -12.23
CA VAL A 7 -20.96 -16.95 -13.12
C VAL A 7 -20.94 -15.52 -12.60
N LEU A 8 -21.11 -15.35 -11.28
CA LEU A 8 -21.10 -14.04 -10.64
C LEU A 8 -19.71 -13.42 -10.69
N ASP A 9 -18.67 -14.21 -10.50
CA ASP A 9 -17.29 -13.76 -10.57
C ASP A 9 -16.92 -13.19 -11.96
N GLU A 10 -17.31 -13.89 -13.02
CA GLU A 10 -17.14 -13.40 -14.39
C GLU A 10 -17.91 -12.10 -14.66
N MET A 11 -19.10 -11.93 -14.09
CA MET A 11 -19.89 -10.70 -14.22
C MET A 11 -19.23 -9.52 -13.48
N ARG A 12 -18.53 -9.78 -12.37
CA ARG A 12 -17.86 -8.79 -11.52
C ARG A 12 -16.48 -8.37 -12.05
N LEU A 13 -15.86 -9.20 -12.90
CA LEU A 13 -14.49 -9.01 -13.35
C LEU A 13 -14.30 -7.67 -14.11
N VAL A 14 -15.20 -7.37 -15.01
CA VAL A 14 -15.13 -6.15 -15.84
C VAL A 14 -16.15 -5.13 -15.34
N LYS A 15 -15.63 -4.05 -14.73
CA LYS A 15 -16.43 -2.98 -14.13
C LYS A 15 -16.98 -2.05 -15.20
N ASP A 16 -18.26 -1.70 -15.08
CA ASP A 16 -18.90 -0.70 -15.92
C ASP A 16 -18.55 0.75 -15.52
N ALA A 17 -19.10 1.73 -16.22
CA ALA A 17 -18.81 3.14 -15.96
C ALA A 17 -19.34 3.63 -14.59
N HIS A 18 -20.46 3.06 -14.10
CA HIS A 18 -21.03 3.41 -12.82
C HIS A 18 -20.18 2.84 -11.67
N GLU A 19 -19.82 1.56 -11.76
CA GLU A 19 -18.94 0.89 -10.81
C GLU A 19 -17.58 1.62 -10.70
N LEU A 20 -16.99 1.97 -11.85
CA LEU A 20 -15.73 2.74 -11.88
C LEU A 20 -15.87 4.13 -11.24
N ALA A 21 -17.04 4.77 -11.33
CA ALA A 21 -17.29 6.05 -10.67
C ALA A 21 -17.32 5.90 -9.16
N LEU A 22 -17.98 4.85 -8.63
CA LEU A 22 -18.03 4.53 -7.20
C LEU A 22 -16.63 4.19 -6.66
N MET A 23 -15.88 3.34 -7.35
CA MET A 23 -14.51 2.98 -6.98
C MET A 23 -13.58 4.21 -6.94
N ARG A 24 -13.68 5.11 -7.93
CA ARG A 24 -12.92 6.37 -7.93
C ARG A 24 -13.29 7.26 -6.76
N HIS A 25 -14.58 7.33 -6.42
CA HIS A 25 -15.03 8.12 -5.27
C HIS A 25 -14.51 7.54 -3.96
N ALA A 26 -14.61 6.23 -3.75
CA ALA A 26 -14.02 5.54 -2.60
C ALA A 26 -12.51 5.81 -2.50
N ALA A 27 -11.77 5.68 -3.60
CA ALA A 27 -10.34 5.96 -3.64
C ALA A 27 -10.02 7.43 -3.30
N GLN A 28 -10.84 8.40 -3.74
CA GLN A 28 -10.67 9.81 -3.40
C GLN A 28 -10.87 10.08 -1.90
N ILE A 29 -11.88 9.45 -1.29
CA ILE A 29 -12.11 9.55 0.16
C ILE A 29 -10.89 8.99 0.91
N SER A 30 -10.42 7.80 0.53
CA SER A 30 -9.27 7.15 1.16
C SER A 30 -7.98 7.95 0.99
N ALA A 31 -7.73 8.52 -0.18
CA ALA A 31 -6.57 9.39 -0.40
C ALA A 31 -6.58 10.62 0.52
N ARG A 32 -7.74 11.27 0.71
CA ARG A 32 -7.91 12.39 1.66
C ARG A 32 -7.64 11.96 3.09
N ALA A 33 -8.14 10.77 3.47
CA ALA A 33 -7.93 10.22 4.80
C ALA A 33 -6.45 10.00 5.11
N HIS A 34 -5.67 9.47 4.16
CA HIS A 34 -4.22 9.35 4.29
C HIS A 34 -3.55 10.72 4.47
N VAL A 35 -3.89 11.71 3.65
CA VAL A 35 -3.34 13.07 3.78
C VAL A 35 -3.67 13.67 5.15
N ARG A 36 -4.90 13.49 5.63
CA ARG A 36 -5.33 13.94 6.95
C ARG A 36 -4.51 13.28 8.07
N ALA A 37 -4.34 11.96 8.04
CA ALA A 37 -3.54 11.24 9.03
C ALA A 37 -2.07 11.68 9.02
N MET A 38 -1.47 11.86 7.85
CA MET A 38 -0.09 12.38 7.70
C MET A 38 0.06 13.79 8.30
N GLN A 39 -0.90 14.68 8.02
CA GLN A 39 -0.89 16.05 8.52
C GLN A 39 -1.07 16.08 10.05
N HIS A 40 -2.02 15.30 10.58
CA HIS A 40 -2.24 15.18 12.01
C HIS A 40 -0.98 14.67 12.73
N CYS A 41 -0.38 13.59 12.23
CA CYS A 41 0.84 13.03 12.78
C CYS A 41 1.96 14.07 12.90
N ALA A 42 2.26 14.74 11.80
CA ALA A 42 3.34 15.73 11.77
C ALA A 42 3.04 16.98 12.63
N GLN A 43 1.78 17.41 12.72
CA GLN A 43 1.39 18.55 13.53
C GLN A 43 1.43 18.25 15.02
N ALA A 44 0.87 17.09 15.43
CA ALA A 44 0.85 16.67 16.82
C ALA A 44 2.26 16.46 17.39
N LEU A 45 3.13 15.75 16.63
CA LEU A 45 4.53 15.57 17.03
C LEU A 45 5.30 16.89 17.15
N ARG A 46 5.09 17.83 16.22
CA ARG A 46 5.70 19.17 16.32
C ARG A 46 5.22 19.97 17.52
N ALA A 47 3.98 19.76 17.95
CA ALA A 47 3.41 20.35 19.16
C ALA A 47 3.85 19.64 20.46
N GLY A 48 4.70 18.61 20.38
CA GLY A 48 5.15 17.83 21.53
C GLY A 48 4.08 16.90 22.09
N GLN A 49 3.02 16.62 21.35
CA GLN A 49 1.96 15.71 21.77
C GLN A 49 2.36 14.26 21.50
N GLU A 50 1.90 13.34 22.37
CA GLU A 50 2.01 11.93 22.10
C GLU A 50 1.10 11.51 20.96
N VAL A 51 1.67 10.83 19.96
CA VAL A 51 0.94 10.21 18.87
C VAL A 51 1.07 8.70 18.98
N ARG A 52 -0.02 7.99 18.85
CA ARG A 52 -0.08 6.52 18.78
C ARG A 52 -0.75 6.08 17.47
N GLU A 53 -0.51 4.84 17.08
CA GLU A 53 -1.05 4.26 15.84
C GLU A 53 -2.56 4.43 15.75
N TYR A 54 -3.32 4.13 16.82
CA TYR A 54 -4.78 4.29 16.84
C TYR A 54 -5.25 5.76 16.74
N HIS A 55 -4.42 6.75 17.08
CA HIS A 55 -4.79 8.15 16.82
C HIS A 55 -4.88 8.42 15.31
N LEU A 56 -3.94 7.86 14.55
CA LEU A 56 -3.94 7.99 13.09
C LEU A 56 -5.09 7.20 12.45
N GLU A 57 -5.41 6.02 12.99
CA GLU A 57 -6.59 5.27 12.56
C GLU A 57 -7.88 6.07 12.79
N ALA A 58 -8.02 6.72 13.95
CA ALA A 58 -9.17 7.57 14.25
C ALA A 58 -9.34 8.71 13.22
N GLU A 59 -8.24 9.29 12.74
CA GLU A 59 -8.27 10.32 11.67
C GLU A 59 -8.72 9.75 10.33
N LEU A 60 -8.31 8.50 10.00
CA LEU A 60 -8.77 7.81 8.80
C LEU A 60 -10.28 7.55 8.86
N LEU A 61 -10.77 6.96 9.96
CA LEU A 61 -12.18 6.64 10.16
C LEU A 61 -13.06 7.89 10.16
N HIS A 62 -12.58 8.98 10.79
CA HIS A 62 -13.27 10.28 10.74
C HIS A 62 -13.46 10.76 9.30
N GLU A 63 -12.41 10.71 8.49
CA GLU A 63 -12.46 11.20 7.11
C GLU A 63 -13.35 10.32 6.25
N PHE A 64 -13.31 8.99 6.41
CA PHE A 64 -14.21 8.06 5.73
C PHE A 64 -15.67 8.43 6.00
N ARG A 65 -16.03 8.55 7.26
CA ARG A 65 -17.43 8.88 7.66
C ARG A 65 -17.86 10.28 7.24
N ARG A 66 -16.95 11.24 7.30
CA ARG A 66 -17.23 12.64 6.92
C ARG A 66 -17.66 12.75 5.46
N TYR A 67 -17.12 11.92 4.59
CA TYR A 67 -17.41 11.93 3.15
C TYR A 67 -18.36 10.81 2.70
N GLY A 68 -19.08 10.19 3.63
CA GLY A 68 -20.21 9.33 3.33
C GLY A 68 -19.87 7.85 3.13
N ALA A 69 -18.62 7.44 3.30
CA ALA A 69 -18.30 6.02 3.30
C ALA A 69 -19.01 5.29 4.45
N GLN A 70 -19.53 4.11 4.19
CA GLN A 70 -20.32 3.35 5.16
C GLN A 70 -19.43 2.71 6.23
N ALA A 71 -18.28 2.18 5.81
CA ALA A 71 -17.35 1.46 6.66
C ALA A 71 -15.93 1.52 6.08
N PRO A 72 -14.89 1.12 6.84
CA PRO A 72 -13.64 0.66 6.25
C PRO A 72 -13.90 -0.58 5.38
N ALA A 73 -13.23 -0.68 4.23
CA ALA A 73 -13.31 -1.86 3.37
C ALA A 73 -12.62 -3.08 4.00
N TYR A 74 -11.68 -2.83 4.87
CA TYR A 74 -10.94 -3.81 5.68
C TYR A 74 -10.42 -3.15 6.95
N ASN A 75 -9.97 -3.97 7.91
CA ASN A 75 -9.35 -3.41 9.13
C ASN A 75 -8.07 -2.67 8.76
N SER A 76 -8.03 -1.37 9.02
CA SER A 76 -6.88 -0.53 8.73
C SER A 76 -5.62 -1.06 9.41
N ILE A 77 -4.50 -0.95 8.73
CA ILE A 77 -3.17 -1.21 9.28
C ILE A 77 -2.49 0.14 9.45
N VAL A 78 -2.14 0.46 10.69
CA VAL A 78 -1.34 1.63 11.03
C VAL A 78 -0.14 1.16 11.82
N ALA A 79 1.03 1.23 11.24
CA ALA A 79 2.23 0.63 11.80
C ALA A 79 3.39 1.63 11.82
N ALA A 80 3.95 1.89 13.01
CA ALA A 80 5.06 2.80 13.21
C ALA A 80 6.39 2.07 13.42
N GLY A 81 7.46 2.60 12.87
CA GLY A 81 8.82 2.08 13.05
C GLY A 81 8.94 0.59 12.66
N ALA A 82 9.44 -0.24 13.56
CA ALA A 82 9.63 -1.67 13.33
C ALA A 82 8.32 -2.44 13.05
N ASN A 83 7.19 -1.96 13.55
CA ASN A 83 5.88 -2.57 13.30
C ASN A 83 5.51 -2.54 11.81
N ALA A 84 6.00 -1.55 11.06
CA ALA A 84 5.80 -1.44 9.62
C ALA A 84 6.43 -2.59 8.80
N CYS A 85 7.32 -3.38 9.43
CA CYS A 85 7.90 -4.57 8.82
C CYS A 85 7.08 -5.86 9.08
N VAL A 86 5.96 -5.76 9.82
CA VAL A 86 5.06 -6.88 10.10
C VAL A 86 3.89 -6.83 9.13
N LEU A 87 3.81 -7.82 8.24
CA LEU A 87 2.66 -7.93 7.31
C LEU A 87 1.36 -8.08 8.10
N HIS A 88 0.33 -7.32 7.68
CA HIS A 88 -0.98 -7.30 8.31
C HIS A 88 -0.92 -7.03 9.83
N TYR A 89 -0.04 -6.10 10.24
CA TYR A 89 0.07 -5.65 11.64
C TYR A 89 -1.29 -5.17 12.18
N ARG A 90 -1.62 -5.53 13.42
CA ARG A 90 -2.96 -5.27 14.00
C ARG A 90 -2.98 -4.80 15.45
N ALA A 91 -1.84 -4.53 16.06
CA ALA A 91 -1.82 -4.14 17.47
C ALA A 91 -2.27 -2.69 17.72
N ASP A 92 -2.04 -1.78 16.77
CA ASP A 92 -2.49 -0.37 16.71
C ASP A 92 -2.27 0.46 18.00
N ARG A 93 -1.27 0.13 18.81
CA ARG A 93 -1.08 0.72 20.14
C ARG A 93 0.27 1.36 20.36
N ALA A 94 1.20 1.15 19.47
CA ALA A 94 2.55 1.64 19.66
C ALA A 94 2.60 3.18 19.56
N PRO A 95 3.49 3.82 20.33
CA PRO A 95 3.78 5.22 20.17
C PRO A 95 4.51 5.44 18.83
N VAL A 96 4.24 6.57 18.20
CA VAL A 96 4.88 7.01 16.97
C VAL A 96 6.04 7.95 17.30
N GLY A 97 7.26 7.52 17.06
CA GLY A 97 8.45 8.35 17.23
C GLY A 97 8.63 9.35 16.08
N SER A 98 9.19 10.53 16.38
CA SER A 98 9.41 11.58 15.37
C SER A 98 10.34 11.17 14.22
N ASN A 99 11.19 10.18 14.43
CA ASN A 99 12.11 9.64 13.43
C ASN A 99 11.60 8.37 12.73
N ASP A 100 10.40 7.88 13.11
CA ASP A 100 9.83 6.68 12.53
C ASP A 100 9.34 6.93 11.11
N LEU A 101 9.34 5.86 10.31
CA LEU A 101 8.44 5.71 9.19
C LEU A 101 7.11 5.14 9.69
N VAL A 102 6.02 5.67 9.20
CA VAL A 102 4.68 5.15 9.45
C VAL A 102 4.14 4.60 8.14
N LEU A 103 3.71 3.35 8.17
CA LEU A 103 2.98 2.70 7.10
C LEU A 103 1.51 2.71 7.47
N ILE A 104 0.67 3.20 6.56
CA ILE A 104 -0.79 3.10 6.64
C ILE A 104 -1.26 2.32 5.42
N ASP A 105 -2.01 1.26 5.68
CA ASP A 105 -2.74 0.48 4.70
C ASP A 105 -4.21 0.52 5.09
N ALA A 106 -4.99 1.33 4.37
CA ALA A 106 -6.37 1.63 4.69
C ALA A 106 -7.17 2.04 3.46
N GLY A 107 -8.40 1.57 3.41
CA GLY A 107 -9.38 1.94 2.40
C GLY A 107 -10.79 1.95 2.96
N CYS A 108 -11.64 2.79 2.40
CA CYS A 108 -13.07 2.81 2.75
C CYS A 108 -13.90 2.02 1.73
N GLU A 109 -15.07 1.60 2.18
CA GLU A 109 -16.15 1.10 1.35
C GLU A 109 -17.16 2.23 1.10
N TYR A 110 -17.48 2.47 -0.15
CA TYR A 110 -18.49 3.44 -0.57
C TYR A 110 -19.47 2.78 -1.54
N ASP A 111 -20.75 2.74 -1.15
CA ASP A 111 -21.84 2.12 -1.90
C ASP A 111 -21.53 0.70 -2.41
N GLY A 112 -20.92 -0.12 -1.52
CA GLY A 112 -20.58 -1.50 -1.80
C GLY A 112 -19.29 -1.71 -2.60
N TYR A 113 -18.50 -0.66 -2.85
CA TYR A 113 -17.21 -0.76 -3.55
C TYR A 113 -16.06 -0.36 -2.64
N ALA A 114 -15.04 -1.20 -2.63
CA ALA A 114 -13.84 -1.02 -1.84
C ALA A 114 -12.86 -0.02 -2.49
N SER A 115 -12.02 0.56 -1.64
CA SER A 115 -10.74 1.17 -2.02
C SER A 115 -9.64 0.58 -1.16
N ASP A 116 -8.41 0.60 -1.67
CA ASP A 116 -7.25 0.00 -1.04
C ASP A 116 -6.01 0.83 -1.35
N ILE A 117 -5.44 1.46 -0.30
CA ILE A 117 -4.29 2.35 -0.45
C ILE A 117 -3.29 2.10 0.67
N THR A 118 -2.06 1.71 0.29
CA THR A 118 -0.93 1.69 1.22
C THR A 118 0.00 2.86 0.95
N ARG A 119 0.38 3.60 2.01
CA ARG A 119 1.39 4.66 1.94
C ARG A 119 2.29 4.62 3.17
N THR A 120 3.59 4.87 2.92
CA THR A 120 4.60 5.05 3.97
C THR A 120 5.08 6.49 3.98
N PHE A 121 5.22 7.09 5.15
CA PHE A 121 5.66 8.47 5.30
C PHE A 121 6.49 8.68 6.58
N PRO A 122 7.35 9.70 6.62
CA PRO A 122 8.11 10.03 7.83
C PRO A 122 7.22 10.75 8.84
N ALA A 123 7.11 10.23 10.05
CA ALA A 123 6.25 10.78 11.12
C ALA A 123 6.53 12.26 11.40
N GLY A 124 7.79 12.65 11.47
CA GLY A 124 8.21 14.04 11.66
C GLY A 124 8.11 14.94 10.43
N GLY A 125 7.63 14.42 9.29
CA GLY A 125 7.44 15.17 8.04
C GLY A 125 8.68 15.30 7.17
N ARG A 126 9.81 14.66 7.51
CA ARG A 126 11.05 14.65 6.72
C ARG A 126 11.72 13.28 6.77
N PHE A 127 12.11 12.77 5.62
CA PHE A 127 12.91 11.55 5.53
C PHE A 127 14.36 11.83 5.96
N SER A 128 14.99 10.88 6.64
CA SER A 128 16.46 10.80 6.71
C SER A 128 17.04 10.41 5.34
N GLY A 129 18.35 10.53 5.15
CA GLY A 129 18.97 10.15 3.89
C GLY A 129 18.73 8.68 3.50
N ALA A 130 18.87 7.76 4.44
CA ALA A 130 18.64 6.33 4.22
C ALA A 130 17.17 6.02 3.95
N GLN A 131 16.26 6.61 4.73
CA GLN A 131 14.82 6.45 4.51
C GLN A 131 14.41 6.95 3.12
N ARG A 132 14.93 8.11 2.71
CA ARG A 132 14.62 8.69 1.42
C ARG A 132 15.11 7.82 0.26
N ALA A 133 16.34 7.34 0.32
CA ALA A 133 16.90 6.50 -0.73
C ALA A 133 16.06 5.23 -0.95
N LEU A 134 15.64 4.57 0.15
CA LEU A 134 14.79 3.38 0.05
C LEU A 134 13.37 3.74 -0.41
N TYR A 135 12.80 4.84 0.08
CA TYR A 135 11.48 5.30 -0.34
C TYR A 135 11.44 5.61 -1.85
N GLU A 136 12.43 6.31 -2.37
CA GLU A 136 12.53 6.65 -3.80
C GLU A 136 12.67 5.38 -4.67
N LEU A 137 13.41 4.37 -4.21
CA LEU A 137 13.48 3.07 -4.89
C LEU A 137 12.10 2.41 -4.95
N VAL A 138 11.38 2.35 -3.82
CA VAL A 138 10.04 1.74 -3.76
C VAL A 138 9.06 2.53 -4.63
N LEU A 139 9.10 3.86 -4.60
CA LEU A 139 8.27 4.71 -5.45
C LEU A 139 8.53 4.44 -6.95
N THR A 140 9.78 4.38 -7.36
CA THR A 140 10.16 4.05 -8.75
C THR A 140 9.63 2.67 -9.16
N SER A 141 9.68 1.69 -8.25
CA SER A 141 9.15 0.36 -8.52
C SER A 141 7.62 0.36 -8.66
N GLN A 142 6.91 1.15 -7.85
CA GLN A 142 5.46 1.34 -7.95
C GLN A 142 5.07 1.99 -9.29
N GLU A 143 5.78 3.05 -9.68
CA GLU A 143 5.54 3.73 -10.97
C GLU A 143 5.76 2.79 -12.16
N ALA A 144 6.78 1.93 -12.10
CA ALA A 144 7.02 0.91 -13.11
C ALA A 144 5.88 -0.11 -13.18
N ALA A 145 5.36 -0.54 -12.02
CA ALA A 145 4.19 -1.42 -11.96
C ALA A 145 2.93 -0.78 -12.56
N VAL A 146 2.65 0.47 -12.19
CA VAL A 146 1.52 1.24 -12.74
C VAL A 146 1.65 1.38 -14.26
N ALA A 147 2.84 1.71 -14.75
CA ALA A 147 3.11 1.82 -16.19
C ALA A 147 2.96 0.48 -16.94
N ALA A 148 3.22 -0.65 -16.27
CA ALA A 148 3.02 -1.99 -16.82
C ALA A 148 1.55 -2.47 -16.77
N THR A 149 0.70 -1.82 -15.98
CA THR A 149 -0.73 -2.14 -15.84
C THR A 149 -1.52 -1.53 -17.00
N LYS A 150 -1.74 -2.32 -18.03
CA LYS A 150 -2.46 -1.87 -19.26
C LYS A 150 -3.35 -2.98 -19.81
N ALA A 151 -4.36 -2.59 -20.56
CA ALA A 151 -5.19 -3.53 -21.30
C ALA A 151 -4.33 -4.44 -22.19
N GLY A 152 -4.58 -5.75 -22.12
CA GLY A 152 -3.82 -6.77 -22.84
C GLY A 152 -2.50 -7.20 -22.20
N ALA A 153 -2.07 -6.56 -21.10
CA ALA A 153 -0.91 -7.02 -20.33
C ALA A 153 -1.25 -8.31 -19.54
N ARG A 154 -0.23 -9.15 -19.32
CA ARG A 154 -0.39 -10.29 -18.41
C ARG A 154 -0.54 -9.81 -16.97
N PHE A 155 -1.32 -10.51 -16.16
CA PHE A 155 -1.54 -10.19 -14.74
C PHE A 155 -0.24 -10.01 -13.95
N ASN A 156 0.79 -10.80 -14.25
CA ASN A 156 2.09 -10.70 -13.57
C ASN A 156 3.00 -9.56 -14.09
N ALA A 157 2.68 -8.90 -15.20
CA ALA A 157 3.55 -7.86 -15.77
C ALA A 157 3.90 -6.72 -14.78
N PRO A 158 2.98 -6.19 -13.95
CA PRO A 158 3.30 -5.21 -12.93
C PRO A 158 4.28 -5.76 -11.87
N HIS A 159 4.10 -7.02 -11.46
CA HIS A 159 5.00 -7.66 -10.51
C HIS A 159 6.41 -7.84 -11.08
N ASP A 160 6.52 -8.32 -12.32
CA ASP A 160 7.79 -8.49 -13.00
C ASP A 160 8.55 -7.14 -13.12
N ALA A 161 7.82 -6.05 -13.45
CA ALA A 161 8.38 -4.70 -13.50
C ALA A 161 8.86 -4.20 -12.14
N THR A 162 8.08 -4.41 -11.08
CA THR A 162 8.45 -4.08 -9.70
C THR A 162 9.73 -4.80 -9.29
N VAL A 163 9.78 -6.12 -9.49
CA VAL A 163 10.91 -6.96 -9.08
C VAL A 163 12.18 -6.57 -9.83
N ALA A 164 12.11 -6.22 -11.11
CA ALA A 164 13.26 -5.77 -11.89
C ALA A 164 13.88 -4.49 -11.29
N VAL A 165 13.05 -3.50 -10.95
CA VAL A 165 13.52 -2.24 -10.32
C VAL A 165 14.09 -2.50 -8.94
N LEU A 166 13.40 -3.27 -8.10
CA LEU A 166 13.86 -3.58 -6.75
C LEU A 166 15.15 -4.39 -6.75
N ALA A 167 15.30 -5.39 -7.60
CA ALA A 167 16.52 -6.21 -7.67
C ALA A 167 17.76 -5.36 -7.96
N GLN A 168 17.68 -4.45 -8.94
CA GLN A 168 18.76 -3.52 -9.24
C GLN A 168 19.01 -2.54 -8.09
N GLY A 169 17.96 -1.90 -7.57
CA GLY A 169 18.08 -0.91 -6.50
C GLY A 169 18.62 -1.48 -5.18
N LEU A 170 18.27 -2.72 -4.83
CA LEU A 170 18.82 -3.38 -3.64
C LEU A 170 20.32 -3.62 -3.74
N LEU A 171 20.84 -3.91 -4.95
CA LEU A 171 22.28 -3.99 -5.22
C LEU A 171 22.96 -2.61 -5.16
N ASP A 172 22.33 -1.60 -5.75
CA ASP A 172 22.87 -0.24 -5.82
C ASP A 172 22.94 0.42 -4.44
N LEU A 173 21.96 0.12 -3.57
CA LEU A 173 21.93 0.57 -2.17
C LEU A 173 22.82 -0.28 -1.23
N GLY A 174 23.44 -1.35 -1.74
CA GLY A 174 24.27 -2.26 -0.93
C GLY A 174 23.50 -3.09 0.08
N LEU A 175 22.16 -3.20 -0.05
CA LEU A 175 21.32 -4.08 0.76
C LEU A 175 21.49 -5.55 0.37
N LEU A 176 21.85 -5.80 -0.88
CA LEU A 176 22.35 -7.08 -1.38
C LEU A 176 23.79 -6.88 -1.86
N ASP A 177 24.71 -7.72 -1.37
CA ASP A 177 26.12 -7.68 -1.79
C ASP A 177 26.26 -8.22 -3.21
N LYS A 178 26.74 -7.39 -4.13
CA LYS A 178 26.95 -7.72 -5.52
C LYS A 178 27.95 -8.89 -5.73
N ASN A 179 28.93 -9.03 -4.82
CA ASN A 179 29.89 -10.12 -4.90
C ASN A 179 29.26 -11.48 -4.54
N GLN A 180 28.22 -11.47 -3.69
CA GLN A 180 27.51 -12.68 -3.28
C GLN A 180 26.33 -13.01 -4.20
N HIS A 181 25.63 -12.01 -4.68
CA HIS A 181 24.37 -12.17 -5.41
C HIS A 181 24.48 -11.98 -6.92
N GLY A 182 25.61 -11.41 -7.41
CA GLY A 182 25.84 -11.21 -8.83
C GLY A 182 25.08 -10.02 -9.42
N SER A 183 24.49 -10.20 -10.60
CA SER A 183 23.69 -9.19 -11.31
C SER A 183 22.26 -9.12 -10.79
N ALA A 184 21.51 -8.09 -11.21
CA ALA A 184 20.07 -8.00 -10.92
C ALA A 184 19.29 -9.22 -11.46
N GLN A 185 19.73 -9.78 -12.59
CA GLN A 185 19.12 -10.99 -13.14
C GLN A 185 19.37 -12.20 -12.22
N ASP A 186 20.58 -12.36 -11.66
CA ASP A 186 20.87 -13.42 -10.68
C ASP A 186 20.04 -13.26 -9.41
N VAL A 187 19.85 -12.01 -8.94
CA VAL A 187 18.97 -11.70 -7.78
C VAL A 187 17.53 -12.12 -8.05
N ILE A 188 17.03 -11.91 -9.26
CA ILE A 188 15.68 -12.31 -9.67
C ILE A 188 15.56 -13.83 -9.74
N GLU A 189 16.46 -14.50 -10.44
CA GLU A 189 16.42 -15.95 -10.65
C GLU A 189 16.54 -16.73 -9.35
N ARG A 190 17.42 -16.28 -8.44
CA ARG A 190 17.62 -16.88 -7.11
C ARG A 190 16.63 -16.39 -6.07
N ARG A 191 15.76 -15.46 -6.44
CA ARG A 191 14.79 -14.79 -5.55
C ARG A 191 15.42 -14.14 -4.31
N ALA A 192 16.65 -13.64 -4.40
CA ALA A 192 17.35 -13.03 -3.27
C ALA A 192 16.64 -11.77 -2.77
N TYR A 193 15.86 -11.10 -3.63
CA TYR A 193 15.00 -9.97 -3.26
C TYR A 193 13.89 -10.35 -2.27
N PHE A 194 13.51 -11.62 -2.16
CA PHE A 194 12.45 -12.10 -1.24
C PHE A 194 12.70 -11.74 0.21
N ARG A 195 13.95 -11.55 0.61
CA ARG A 195 14.30 -11.07 1.95
C ARG A 195 13.67 -9.71 2.27
N PHE A 196 13.43 -8.87 1.26
CA PHE A 196 12.92 -7.51 1.40
C PHE A 196 11.53 -7.36 0.79
N TYR A 197 11.20 -8.14 -0.23
CA TYR A 197 9.94 -8.08 -0.95
C TYR A 197 9.42 -9.50 -1.23
N MET A 198 8.63 -10.02 -0.29
CA MET A 198 8.19 -11.41 -0.27
C MET A 198 6.74 -11.61 -0.74
N HIS A 199 5.97 -10.54 -0.98
CA HIS A 199 4.57 -10.60 -1.36
C HIS A 199 4.34 -10.22 -2.84
N ARG A 200 3.13 -10.42 -3.33
CA ARG A 200 2.71 -10.01 -4.66
C ARG A 200 2.48 -8.50 -4.72
N THR A 201 2.47 -7.95 -5.96
CA THR A 201 2.37 -6.51 -6.20
C THR A 201 0.93 -6.02 -6.23
N GLY A 202 -0.03 -6.84 -6.61
CA GLY A 202 -1.42 -6.40 -6.77
C GLY A 202 -2.41 -7.55 -6.83
N HIS A 203 -3.67 -7.17 -6.79
CA HIS A 203 -4.85 -8.03 -6.88
C HIS A 203 -5.97 -7.25 -7.57
N TRP A 204 -7.04 -7.93 -7.95
CA TRP A 204 -8.26 -7.30 -8.41
C TRP A 204 -8.91 -6.53 -7.26
N LEU A 205 -9.63 -5.47 -7.59
CA LEU A 205 -10.35 -4.61 -6.65
C LEU A 205 -11.75 -4.34 -7.20
N GLY A 206 -12.75 -4.33 -6.34
CA GLY A 206 -14.14 -4.07 -6.73
C GLY A 206 -15.06 -4.01 -5.53
N MET A 207 -16.08 -4.87 -5.50
CA MET A 207 -16.98 -5.00 -4.33
C MET A 207 -16.23 -5.60 -3.14
N ASP A 208 -15.26 -6.47 -3.40
CA ASP A 208 -14.32 -6.96 -2.39
C ASP A 208 -12.95 -6.30 -2.59
N VAL A 209 -12.17 -6.17 -1.52
CA VAL A 209 -10.79 -5.67 -1.58
C VAL A 209 -9.92 -6.59 -2.41
N HIS A 210 -9.98 -7.90 -2.14
CA HIS A 210 -9.43 -8.94 -2.99
C HIS A 210 -10.57 -9.52 -3.83
N ASP A 211 -10.85 -8.84 -4.93
CA ASP A 211 -11.99 -9.13 -5.79
C ASP A 211 -11.75 -10.32 -6.72
N CYS A 212 -12.81 -10.76 -7.39
CA CYS A 212 -12.79 -11.87 -8.34
C CYS A 212 -11.85 -11.61 -9.53
N GLY A 213 -11.08 -12.64 -9.93
CA GLY A 213 -10.19 -12.57 -11.09
C GLY A 213 -9.14 -13.68 -11.12
#